data_dcc90203bc03940414b334327fca7cb6
#
_entry.id   dcc90203bc03940414b334327fca7cb6
#
_cell.length_a   1.000
_cell.length_b   1.000
_cell.length_c   1.000
_cell.angle_alpha   90.00
_cell.angle_beta   90.00
_cell.angle_gamma   90.00
#
_symmetry.space_group_name_H-M   'P 1'
#
loop_
_entity.id
_entity.type
_entity.pdbx_description
1 polymer ?
#
loop_
_entity_poly.entity_id
_entity_poly.type
_entity_poly.pdbx_seq_one_letter_code
_entity_poly.pdbx_strand_id
1 'polypeptide(L)'
;EFLGYEKNKSEGVVISLIKKGKEVNEIDEGDEAELVTNQTPFYGESGGQIGDIGFISNNNSNFQVVDTQKKLGDLFVHQGKLIKGKIKIKDSINLSIDSKRRANIRAYHSATHLLHEALRRILGKHVIQKGSFVGPDKLRFDFSHMKPISENEIKKIEKYVNDMVKS
;
A
#
# COMPACT_ATOMS: atom_id res chain seq x y z
N GLU A 1 15.06 5.12 -0.28
CA GLU A 1 15.15 3.70 0.06
C GLU A 1 13.87 3.23 0.73
N PHE A 2 13.36 2.05 0.33
CA PHE A 2 12.18 1.44 0.93
C PHE A 2 12.58 0.41 1.99
N LEU A 3 12.09 0.61 3.23
CA LEU A 3 12.40 -0.23 4.39
C LEU A 3 11.22 -1.11 4.83
N GLY A 4 10.10 -1.03 4.15
CA GLY A 4 8.82 -1.60 4.60
C GLY A 4 8.72 -3.12 4.61
N TYR A 5 9.67 -3.84 4.03
CA TYR A 5 9.70 -5.31 4.13
C TYR A 5 10.02 -5.79 5.55
N GLU A 6 10.82 -5.05 6.27
CA GLU A 6 11.32 -5.44 7.59
C GLU A 6 10.84 -4.53 8.71
N LYS A 7 10.45 -3.30 8.39
CA LYS A 7 10.16 -2.26 9.39
C LYS A 7 8.80 -1.61 9.19
N ASN A 8 8.10 -1.37 10.29
CA ASN A 8 6.86 -0.58 10.34
C ASN A 8 7.12 0.87 10.74
N LYS A 9 8.31 1.14 11.25
CA LYS A 9 8.76 2.47 11.69
C LYS A 9 10.19 2.70 11.26
N SER A 10 10.51 3.93 10.92
CA SER A 10 11.90 4.34 10.68
C SER A 10 12.08 5.83 10.95
N GLU A 11 13.33 6.23 11.10
CA GLU A 11 13.72 7.62 11.02
C GLU A 11 13.99 7.99 9.57
N GLY A 12 14.00 9.27 9.27
CA GLY A 12 14.32 9.78 7.95
C GLY A 12 14.53 11.28 7.95
N VAL A 13 14.85 11.79 6.76
CA VAL A 13 15.08 13.21 6.53
C VAL A 13 14.19 13.66 5.37
N VAL A 14 13.53 14.80 5.53
CA VAL A 14 12.70 15.39 4.48
C VAL A 14 13.59 15.91 3.36
N ILE A 15 13.41 15.37 2.14
CA ILE A 15 14.19 15.79 0.97
C ILE A 15 13.39 16.63 -0.01
N SER A 16 12.06 16.54 -0.03
CA SER A 16 11.21 17.37 -0.87
C SER A 16 9.84 17.56 -0.24
N LEU A 17 9.28 18.75 -0.45
CA LEU A 17 7.90 19.10 -0.08
C LEU A 17 7.22 19.72 -1.28
N ILE A 18 6.02 19.25 -1.63
CA ILE A 18 5.24 19.73 -2.75
C ILE A 18 3.88 20.17 -2.24
N LYS A 19 3.52 21.41 -2.51
CA LYS A 19 2.24 22.01 -2.15
C LYS A 19 1.61 22.62 -3.39
N LYS A 20 0.37 22.23 -3.71
CA LYS A 20 -0.35 22.70 -4.91
C LYS A 20 0.45 22.53 -6.20
N GLY A 21 1.15 21.40 -6.33
CA GLY A 21 1.95 21.06 -7.51
C GLY A 21 3.30 21.77 -7.62
N LYS A 22 3.71 22.53 -6.60
CA LYS A 22 4.98 23.27 -6.60
C LYS A 22 5.87 22.85 -5.44
N GLU A 23 7.16 22.75 -5.68
CA GLU A 23 8.12 22.56 -4.61
C GLU A 23 8.15 23.77 -3.68
N VAL A 24 8.13 23.49 -2.38
CA VAL A 24 8.22 24.49 -1.32
C VAL A 24 9.30 24.08 -0.32
N ASN A 25 9.82 25.05 0.44
CA ASN A 25 10.84 24.78 1.46
C ASN A 25 10.24 24.37 2.82
N GLU A 26 8.99 24.71 3.05
CA GLU A 26 8.30 24.40 4.30
C GLU A 26 6.79 24.31 4.08
N ILE A 27 6.11 23.59 4.98
CA ILE A 27 4.65 23.52 5.07
C ILE A 27 4.20 23.87 6.48
N ASP A 28 3.01 24.46 6.58
CA ASP A 28 2.41 24.91 7.82
C ASP A 28 1.21 24.05 8.22
N GLU A 29 0.82 24.17 9.48
CA GLU A 29 -0.36 23.49 10.02
C GLU A 29 -1.60 23.75 9.16
N GLY A 30 -2.29 22.67 8.79
CA GLY A 30 -3.44 22.69 7.91
C GLY A 30 -3.13 22.50 6.43
N ASP A 31 -1.87 22.57 6.02
CA ASP A 31 -1.49 22.39 4.62
C ASP A 31 -1.66 20.94 4.17
N GLU A 32 -2.26 20.77 3.01
CA GLU A 32 -2.20 19.52 2.25
C GLU A 32 -0.94 19.53 1.38
N ALA A 33 -0.18 18.44 1.42
CA ALA A 33 1.10 18.40 0.75
C ALA A 33 1.52 16.98 0.38
N GLU A 34 2.53 16.91 -0.46
CA GLU A 34 3.27 15.68 -0.73
C GLU A 34 4.66 15.80 -0.11
N LEU A 35 5.08 14.76 0.60
CA LEU A 35 6.34 14.74 1.34
C LEU A 35 7.19 13.56 0.88
N VAL A 36 8.44 13.83 0.55
CA VAL A 36 9.42 12.82 0.14
C VAL A 36 10.56 12.77 1.14
N THR A 37 10.96 11.57 1.52
CA THR A 37 12.05 11.33 2.47
C THR A 37 13.16 10.51 1.83
N ASN A 38 14.34 10.50 2.45
CA ASN A 38 15.49 9.70 1.99
C ASN A 38 15.23 8.19 2.11
N GLN A 39 14.43 7.79 3.08
CA GLN A 39 14.02 6.40 3.29
C GLN A 39 12.62 6.36 3.90
N THR A 40 11.90 5.25 3.72
CA THR A 40 10.54 5.12 4.20
C THR A 40 10.12 3.67 4.42
N PRO A 41 9.33 3.37 5.48
CA PRO A 41 8.65 2.09 5.63
C PRO A 41 7.30 2.05 4.90
N PHE A 42 6.83 3.17 4.33
CA PHE A 42 5.55 3.26 3.63
C PHE A 42 5.63 2.61 2.25
N TYR A 43 4.80 1.59 2.02
CA TYR A 43 4.64 0.99 0.70
C TYR A 43 3.90 1.95 -0.22
N GLY A 44 4.47 2.22 -1.39
CA GLY A 44 3.84 3.00 -2.44
C GLY A 44 2.95 2.13 -3.31
N GLU A 45 1.76 2.63 -3.65
CA GLU A 45 0.81 1.89 -4.47
C GLU A 45 1.46 1.36 -5.74
N SER A 46 1.39 0.05 -5.92
CA SER A 46 1.90 -0.63 -7.10
C SER A 46 1.37 -2.06 -7.18
N GLY A 47 1.36 -2.64 -8.40
CA GLY A 47 0.96 -4.03 -8.58
C GLY A 47 -0.43 -4.38 -8.09
N GLY A 48 -1.36 -3.42 -8.04
CA GLY A 48 -2.71 -3.61 -7.54
C GLY A 48 -2.86 -3.48 -6.02
N GLN A 49 -1.77 -3.41 -5.26
CA GLN A 49 -1.82 -3.18 -3.82
C GLN A 49 -1.80 -1.68 -3.51
N ILE A 50 -2.73 -1.23 -2.66
CA ILE A 50 -2.83 0.18 -2.25
C ILE A 50 -1.65 0.59 -1.37
N GLY A 51 -1.37 1.89 -1.35
CA GLY A 51 -0.30 2.47 -0.54
C GLY A 51 -0.62 2.48 0.95
N ASP A 52 0.42 2.54 1.77
CA ASP A 52 0.27 2.66 3.21
C ASP A 52 -0.19 4.03 3.64
N ILE A 53 -0.82 4.06 4.81
CA ILE A 53 -1.15 5.27 5.55
C ILE A 53 -0.45 5.25 6.91
N GLY A 54 -0.41 6.38 7.57
CA GLY A 54 0.20 6.50 8.89
C GLY A 54 0.58 7.93 9.21
N PHE A 55 1.67 8.09 9.93
CA PHE A 55 2.12 9.41 10.39
C PHE A 55 3.61 9.62 10.14
N ILE A 56 3.95 10.85 9.81
CA ILE A 56 5.33 11.34 9.74
C ILE A 56 5.41 12.50 10.74
N SER A 57 6.26 12.37 11.76
CA SER A 57 6.26 13.30 12.87
C SER A 57 7.66 13.56 13.43
N ASN A 58 7.75 14.65 14.16
CA ASN A 58 8.86 14.93 15.06
C ASN A 58 8.29 15.52 16.36
N ASN A 59 9.14 16.04 17.25
CA ASN A 59 8.70 16.58 18.54
C ASN A 59 7.71 17.73 18.42
N ASN A 60 7.71 18.45 17.30
CA ASN A 60 6.96 19.69 17.11
C ASN A 60 5.90 19.61 16.01
N SER A 61 5.82 18.50 15.27
CA SER A 61 4.95 18.40 14.11
C SER A 61 4.39 17.01 13.93
N ASN A 62 3.23 16.93 13.26
CA ASN A 62 2.58 15.68 12.91
C ASN A 62 1.90 15.80 11.55
N PHE A 63 2.38 15.00 10.59
CA PHE A 63 1.85 14.90 9.24
C PHE A 63 1.10 13.58 9.11
N GLN A 64 -0.19 13.66 8.79
CA GLN A 64 -1.03 12.48 8.55
C GLN A 64 -0.92 12.06 7.09
N VAL A 65 -0.37 10.88 6.85
CA VAL A 65 -0.28 10.28 5.52
C VAL A 65 -1.57 9.55 5.20
N VAL A 66 -2.27 9.97 4.17
CA VAL A 66 -3.53 9.38 3.72
C VAL A 66 -3.35 8.45 2.52
N ASP A 67 -2.23 8.55 1.83
CA ASP A 67 -1.86 7.66 0.73
C ASP A 67 -0.35 7.76 0.45
N THR A 68 0.21 6.70 -0.10
CA THR A 68 1.60 6.67 -0.55
C THR A 68 1.64 6.18 -1.99
N GLN A 69 2.25 6.98 -2.86
CA GLN A 69 2.37 6.69 -4.28
C GLN A 69 3.83 6.43 -4.65
N LYS A 70 4.04 5.49 -5.54
CA LYS A 70 5.35 5.23 -6.13
C LYS A 70 5.41 5.88 -7.51
N LYS A 71 6.30 6.83 -7.69
CA LYS A 71 6.45 7.61 -8.93
C LYS A 71 7.88 7.47 -9.46
N LEU A 72 8.06 7.66 -10.75
CA LEU A 72 9.38 7.69 -11.41
C LEU A 72 10.29 6.53 -11.01
N GLY A 73 9.74 5.31 -11.01
CA GLY A 73 10.46 4.12 -10.58
C GLY A 73 10.39 3.92 -9.07
N ASP A 74 11.31 4.47 -8.32
CA ASP A 74 11.43 4.21 -6.88
C ASP A 74 11.24 5.45 -5.99
N LEU A 75 10.59 6.48 -6.49
CA LEU A 75 10.28 7.66 -5.68
C LEU A 75 8.97 7.44 -4.90
N PHE A 76 9.08 7.34 -3.58
CA PHE A 76 7.93 7.18 -2.70
C PHE A 76 7.45 8.55 -2.23
N VAL A 77 6.21 8.87 -2.57
CA VAL A 77 5.58 10.17 -2.29
C VAL A 77 4.46 9.97 -1.27
N HIS A 78 4.60 10.59 -0.11
CA HIS A 78 3.61 10.53 0.97
C HIS A 78 2.64 11.70 0.80
N GLN A 79 1.38 11.38 0.55
CA GLN A 79 0.32 12.37 0.37
C GLN A 79 -0.46 12.52 1.68
N GLY A 80 -0.67 13.75 2.11
CA GLY A 80 -1.38 13.94 3.35
C GLY A 80 -1.55 15.40 3.76
N LYS A 81 -1.74 15.59 5.06
CA LYS A 81 -2.01 16.88 5.67
C LYS A 81 -1.18 17.07 6.93
N LEU A 82 -0.60 18.26 7.07
CA LEU A 82 0.08 18.63 8.31
C LEU A 82 -0.95 19.02 9.37
N ILE A 83 -1.11 18.15 10.37
CA ILE A 83 -2.12 18.32 11.42
C ILE A 83 -1.64 19.31 12.48
N LYS A 84 -0.34 19.31 12.76
CA LYS A 84 0.27 20.13 13.80
C LYS A 84 1.66 20.57 13.42
N GLY A 85 2.00 21.81 13.74
CA GLY A 85 3.34 22.33 13.65
C GLY A 85 3.78 22.75 12.26
N LYS A 86 5.08 22.65 12.01
CA LYS A 86 5.73 23.03 10.76
C LYS A 86 6.77 21.99 10.37
N ILE A 87 6.87 21.67 9.09
CA ILE A 87 7.89 20.79 8.53
C ILE A 87 8.66 21.54 7.46
N LYS A 88 9.99 21.40 7.49
CA LYS A 88 10.92 22.01 6.54
C LYS A 88 11.77 20.96 5.86
N ILE A 89 12.28 21.29 4.69
CA ILE A 89 13.33 20.51 4.02
C ILE A 89 14.50 20.32 4.97
N LYS A 90 15.06 19.10 5.00
CA LYS A 90 16.16 18.65 5.87
C LYS A 90 15.78 18.35 7.30
N ASP A 91 14.52 18.53 7.68
CA ASP A 91 14.09 18.12 9.02
C ASP A 91 14.24 16.62 9.22
N SER A 92 14.71 16.24 10.41
CA SER A 92 14.67 14.84 10.86
C SER A 92 13.27 14.50 11.35
N ILE A 93 12.75 13.37 10.88
CA ILE A 93 11.39 12.94 11.18
C ILE A 93 11.34 11.45 11.49
N ASN A 94 10.28 11.03 12.13
CA ASN A 94 9.94 9.64 12.37
C ASN A 94 8.76 9.24 11.50
N LEU A 95 8.89 8.13 10.79
CA LEU A 95 7.86 7.57 9.93
C LEU A 95 7.26 6.33 10.60
N SER A 96 5.93 6.27 10.68
CA SER A 96 5.21 5.15 11.29
C SER A 96 3.98 4.81 10.47
N ILE A 97 3.94 3.59 9.93
CA ILE A 97 2.76 3.11 9.18
C ILE A 97 1.65 2.63 10.13
N ASP A 98 0.43 2.57 9.61
CA ASP A 98 -0.67 1.84 10.26
C ASP A 98 -0.41 0.33 10.12
N SER A 99 0.17 -0.27 11.14
CA SER A 99 0.60 -1.67 11.14
C SER A 99 -0.58 -2.65 11.05
N LYS A 100 -1.71 -2.32 11.64
CA LYS A 100 -2.91 -3.17 11.60
C LYS A 100 -3.48 -3.22 10.19
N ARG A 101 -3.57 -2.07 9.54
CA ARG A 101 -4.01 -1.97 8.15
C ARG A 101 -3.07 -2.71 7.21
N ARG A 102 -1.75 -2.58 7.38
CA ARG A 102 -0.74 -3.31 6.61
C ARG A 102 -0.89 -4.83 6.78
N ALA A 103 -1.14 -5.32 7.99
CA ALA A 103 -1.34 -6.74 8.25
C ALA A 103 -2.56 -7.29 7.50
N ASN A 104 -3.66 -6.54 7.45
CA ASN A 104 -4.84 -6.91 6.67
C ASN A 104 -4.53 -6.95 5.17
N ILE A 105 -3.82 -5.96 4.65
CA ILE A 105 -3.40 -5.92 3.24
C ILE A 105 -2.53 -7.14 2.90
N ARG A 106 -1.58 -7.50 3.75
CA ARG A 106 -0.75 -8.70 3.56
C ARG A 106 -1.56 -9.98 3.53
N ALA A 107 -2.57 -10.11 4.39
CA ALA A 107 -3.46 -11.26 4.40
C ALA A 107 -4.23 -11.38 3.08
N TYR A 108 -4.79 -10.31 2.58
CA TYR A 108 -5.48 -10.29 1.29
C TYR A 108 -4.53 -10.49 0.10
N HIS A 109 -3.31 -10.00 0.19
CA HIS A 109 -2.28 -10.26 -0.84
C HIS A 109 -1.97 -11.76 -0.93
N SER A 110 -1.77 -12.43 0.20
CA SER A 110 -1.56 -13.88 0.24
C SER A 110 -2.78 -14.65 -0.27
N ALA A 111 -3.99 -14.22 0.10
CA ALA A 111 -5.24 -14.80 -0.38
C ALA A 111 -5.37 -14.67 -1.91
N THR A 112 -4.89 -13.58 -2.50
CA THR A 112 -4.88 -13.38 -3.95
C THR A 112 -4.04 -14.44 -4.66
N HIS A 113 -2.87 -14.78 -4.14
CA HIS A 113 -2.04 -15.85 -4.70
C HIS A 113 -2.71 -17.22 -4.60
N LEU A 114 -3.33 -17.51 -3.45
CA LEU A 114 -4.09 -18.76 -3.26
C LEU A 114 -5.28 -18.86 -4.22
N LEU A 115 -5.99 -17.75 -4.42
CA LEU A 115 -7.11 -17.69 -5.35
C LEU A 115 -6.65 -17.96 -6.79
N HIS A 116 -5.55 -17.36 -7.22
CA HIS A 116 -5.00 -17.60 -8.55
C HIS A 116 -4.63 -19.07 -8.73
N GLU A 117 -3.96 -19.68 -7.76
CA GLU A 117 -3.63 -21.09 -7.80
C GLU A 117 -4.89 -21.97 -7.86
N ALA A 118 -5.89 -21.69 -7.03
CA ALA A 118 -7.16 -22.40 -7.02
C ALA A 118 -7.87 -22.33 -8.38
N LEU A 119 -7.94 -21.15 -8.99
CA LEU A 119 -8.54 -20.94 -10.30
C LEU A 119 -7.81 -21.77 -11.38
N ARG A 120 -6.49 -21.79 -11.36
CA ARG A 120 -5.71 -22.58 -12.31
C ARG A 120 -5.87 -24.08 -12.12
N ARG A 121 -5.99 -24.55 -10.88
CA ARG A 121 -6.20 -25.99 -10.58
C ARG A 121 -7.58 -26.48 -10.98
N ILE A 122 -8.61 -25.65 -10.77
CA ILE A 122 -10.01 -26.07 -10.96
C ILE A 122 -10.51 -25.74 -12.36
N LEU A 123 -10.20 -24.56 -12.90
CA LEU A 123 -10.63 -24.12 -14.23
C LEU A 123 -9.64 -24.46 -15.34
N GLY A 124 -8.35 -24.56 -15.02
CA GLY A 124 -7.29 -24.91 -15.96
C GLY A 124 -6.15 -23.90 -16.01
N LYS A 125 -5.04 -24.35 -16.58
CA LYS A 125 -3.81 -23.55 -16.71
C LYS A 125 -3.91 -22.37 -17.67
N HIS A 126 -5.01 -22.26 -18.44
CA HIS A 126 -5.27 -21.13 -19.32
C HIS A 126 -5.68 -19.85 -18.57
N VAL A 127 -6.01 -19.98 -17.27
CA VAL A 127 -6.39 -18.81 -16.45
C VAL A 127 -5.19 -17.90 -16.30
N ILE A 128 -5.34 -16.65 -16.75
CA ILE A 128 -4.32 -15.61 -16.69
C ILE A 128 -4.89 -14.41 -15.94
N GLN A 129 -4.11 -13.88 -15.03
CA GLN A 129 -4.46 -12.65 -14.33
C GLN A 129 -4.50 -11.49 -15.33
N LYS A 130 -5.61 -10.74 -15.35
CA LYS A 130 -5.80 -9.53 -16.17
C LYS A 130 -5.70 -8.25 -15.35
N GLY A 131 -5.98 -8.32 -14.06
CA GLY A 131 -5.86 -7.22 -13.14
C GLY A 131 -6.07 -7.70 -11.72
N SER A 132 -5.73 -6.88 -10.75
CA SER A 132 -5.96 -7.17 -9.35
C SER A 132 -6.07 -5.91 -8.52
N PHE A 133 -6.74 -6.04 -7.37
CA PHE A 133 -6.77 -5.02 -6.33
C PHE A 133 -6.61 -5.68 -4.98
N VAL A 134 -5.73 -5.15 -4.14
CA VAL A 134 -5.53 -5.63 -2.77
C VAL A 134 -5.61 -4.44 -1.82
N GLY A 135 -6.59 -4.46 -0.94
CA GLY A 135 -6.80 -3.46 0.10
C GLY A 135 -6.94 -4.07 1.49
N PRO A 136 -7.22 -3.27 2.51
CA PRO A 136 -7.35 -3.75 3.89
C PRO A 136 -8.64 -4.51 4.16
N ASP A 137 -9.68 -4.32 3.33
CA ASP A 137 -11.02 -4.89 3.53
C ASP A 137 -11.42 -5.89 2.46
N LYS A 138 -10.75 -5.88 1.31
CA LYS A 138 -11.11 -6.72 0.17
C LYS A 138 -9.96 -6.91 -0.79
N LEU A 139 -10.12 -7.94 -1.62
CA LEU A 139 -9.32 -8.13 -2.82
C LEU A 139 -10.25 -8.27 -4.03
N ARG A 140 -9.73 -7.95 -5.21
CA ARG A 140 -10.36 -8.24 -6.48
C ARG A 140 -9.33 -8.91 -7.38
N PHE A 141 -9.76 -9.94 -8.08
CA PHE A 141 -8.91 -10.67 -9.01
C PHE A 141 -9.64 -10.81 -10.34
N ASP A 142 -9.11 -10.16 -11.37
CA ASP A 142 -9.65 -10.20 -12.73
C ASP A 142 -8.84 -11.22 -13.53
N PHE A 143 -9.54 -12.14 -14.20
CA PHE A 143 -8.87 -13.22 -14.93
C PHE A 143 -9.62 -13.57 -16.22
N SER A 144 -8.91 -14.26 -17.11
CA SER A 144 -9.47 -14.76 -18.36
C SER A 144 -10.00 -16.18 -18.21
N HIS A 145 -11.25 -16.39 -18.61
CA HIS A 145 -11.87 -17.71 -18.72
C HIS A 145 -13.01 -17.63 -19.74
N MET A 146 -13.08 -18.63 -20.65
CA MET A 146 -13.99 -18.56 -21.78
C MET A 146 -15.43 -18.95 -21.47
N LYS A 147 -15.68 -19.53 -20.32
CA LYS A 147 -17.00 -20.00 -19.89
C LYS A 147 -17.40 -19.37 -18.57
N PRO A 148 -18.72 -19.17 -18.31
CA PRO A 148 -19.18 -18.84 -16.98
C PRO A 148 -18.72 -19.90 -15.97
N ILE A 149 -18.35 -19.46 -14.76
CA ILE A 149 -17.96 -20.38 -13.70
C ILE A 149 -19.23 -21.01 -13.11
N SER A 150 -19.29 -22.35 -13.06
CA SER A 150 -20.42 -23.04 -12.46
C SER A 150 -20.42 -22.93 -10.93
N GLU A 151 -21.59 -23.08 -10.29
CA GLU A 151 -21.71 -23.09 -8.84
C GLU A 151 -20.81 -24.16 -8.19
N ASN A 152 -20.72 -25.33 -8.81
CA ASN A 152 -19.88 -26.41 -8.32
C ASN A 152 -18.38 -26.03 -8.39
N GLU A 153 -17.95 -25.38 -9.44
CA GLU A 153 -16.59 -24.88 -9.58
C GLU A 153 -16.28 -23.78 -8.53
N ILE A 154 -17.22 -22.87 -8.30
CA ILE A 154 -17.10 -21.85 -7.26
C ILE A 154 -16.89 -22.48 -5.87
N LYS A 155 -17.71 -23.49 -5.54
CA LYS A 155 -17.60 -24.22 -4.27
C LYS A 155 -16.24 -24.91 -4.12
N LYS A 156 -15.72 -25.49 -5.18
CA LYS A 156 -14.40 -26.13 -5.18
C LYS A 156 -13.28 -25.11 -4.97
N ILE A 157 -13.37 -23.94 -5.63
CA ILE A 157 -12.41 -22.85 -5.47
C ILE A 157 -12.43 -22.32 -4.04
N GLU A 158 -13.60 -22.03 -3.51
CA GLU A 158 -13.77 -21.56 -2.12
C GLU A 158 -13.20 -22.57 -1.12
N LYS A 159 -13.51 -23.86 -1.30
CA LYS A 159 -12.98 -24.91 -0.43
C LYS A 159 -11.47 -24.96 -0.47
N TYR A 160 -10.87 -24.93 -1.64
CA TYR A 160 -9.41 -24.96 -1.80
C TYR A 160 -8.73 -23.79 -1.07
N VAL A 161 -9.22 -22.57 -1.30
CA VAL A 161 -8.67 -21.36 -0.67
C VAL A 161 -8.82 -21.43 0.86
N ASN A 162 -10.01 -21.80 1.34
CA ASN A 162 -10.28 -21.89 2.77
C ASN A 162 -9.45 -22.97 3.47
N ASP A 163 -9.25 -24.12 2.84
CA ASP A 163 -8.41 -25.19 3.38
C ASP A 163 -6.94 -24.75 3.49
N MET A 164 -6.43 -24.02 2.49
CA MET A 164 -5.06 -23.51 2.49
C MET A 164 -4.85 -22.38 3.51
N VAL A 165 -5.84 -21.54 3.72
CA VAL A 165 -5.76 -20.46 4.74
C VAL A 165 -5.75 -21.02 6.16
N LYS A 166 -6.40 -22.18 6.39
CA LYS A 166 -6.47 -22.83 7.70
C LYS A 166 -5.24 -23.69 8.03
N SER A 167 -4.45 -24.01 7.05
CA SER A 167 -3.21 -24.76 7.22
C SER A 167 -2.04 -23.80 7.50
#